data_721a06a69ae835f46ea1ccd4f196c55a
#
_entry.id   721a06a69ae835f46ea1ccd4f196c55a
#
_cell.length_a   1.000
_cell.length_b   1.000
_cell.length_c   1.000
_cell.angle_alpha   90.00
_cell.angle_beta   90.00
_cell.angle_gamma   90.00
#
_symmetry.space_group_name_H-M   'P 1'
#
loop_
_entity.id
_entity.type
_entity.pdbx_description
1 polymer ?
#
loop_
_entity_poly.entity_id
_entity_poly.type
_entity_poly.pdbx_seq_one_letter_code
_entity_poly.pdbx_strand_id
1 'polypeptide(L)'
;MKTFKNIGKIALLSLALCGGTTSCNYLDVVPPEQASLPDATKDPEATLGFLFSCYGGVRSPFDYQTVEAGADEYVLPPLWNTGSQKITWDLNLPTTIADGWSWGSNYRFIGQCLLFLQELPHARGVTDEQKRAWAAEANFLLAYYHMATLIAYGPCPITDT
;
A
#
# COMPACT_ATOMS: atom_id res chain seq x y z
N MET A 1 47.05 47.21 -18.01
CA MET A 1 45.77 47.20 -18.75
C MET A 1 45.31 45.84 -19.24
N LYS A 2 46.13 44.78 -19.24
CA LYS A 2 45.69 43.41 -19.68
C LYS A 2 44.89 42.65 -18.60
N THR A 3 45.10 42.93 -17.31
CA THR A 3 44.44 42.19 -16.18
C THR A 3 42.95 42.52 -16.04
N PHE A 4 42.54 43.76 -16.29
CA PHE A 4 41.12 44.17 -16.21
C PHE A 4 40.24 43.56 -17.31
N LYS A 5 40.81 43.28 -18.49
CA LYS A 5 40.08 42.60 -19.60
C LYS A 5 39.77 41.13 -19.29
N ASN A 6 40.59 40.47 -18.47
CA ASN A 6 40.41 39.08 -18.11
C ASN A 6 39.39 38.90 -16.95
N ILE A 7 39.28 39.87 -16.05
CA ILE A 7 38.26 39.87 -14.99
C ILE A 7 36.85 39.99 -15.58
N GLY A 8 36.64 40.82 -16.58
CA GLY A 8 35.33 40.91 -17.26
C GLY A 8 34.93 39.64 -17.98
N LYS A 9 35.89 38.91 -18.58
CA LYS A 9 35.58 37.62 -19.25
C LYS A 9 35.28 36.52 -18.24
N ILE A 10 35.92 36.50 -17.08
CA ILE A 10 35.63 35.50 -16.01
C ILE A 10 34.26 35.78 -15.37
N ALA A 11 33.91 37.05 -15.14
CA ALA A 11 32.59 37.44 -14.64
C ALA A 11 31.45 37.11 -15.61
N LEU A 12 31.66 37.25 -16.92
CA LEU A 12 30.66 36.84 -17.95
C LEU A 12 30.52 35.33 -18.05
N LEU A 13 31.61 34.58 -17.83
CA LEU A 13 31.57 33.11 -17.89
C LEU A 13 30.89 32.54 -16.65
N SER A 14 31.09 33.15 -15.47
CA SER A 14 30.38 32.72 -14.25
C SER A 14 28.89 33.02 -14.27
N LEU A 15 28.48 34.15 -14.90
CA LEU A 15 27.06 34.49 -15.07
C LEU A 15 26.35 33.54 -16.05
N ALA A 16 27.05 33.05 -17.06
CA ALA A 16 26.52 32.08 -18.02
C ALA A 16 26.34 30.66 -17.43
N LEU A 17 27.19 30.29 -16.45
CA LEU A 17 27.04 29.01 -15.73
C LEU A 17 25.89 29.02 -14.70
N CYS A 18 25.54 30.15 -14.10
CA CYS A 18 24.42 30.26 -13.19
C CYS A 18 23.05 30.32 -13.87
N GLY A 19 22.98 30.61 -15.17
CA GLY A 19 21.72 30.67 -15.94
C GLY A 19 21.17 29.31 -16.40
N GLY A 20 21.91 28.21 -16.15
CA GLY A 20 21.56 26.88 -16.62
C GLY A 20 20.80 25.96 -15.65
N THR A 21 20.42 26.44 -14.44
CA THR A 21 19.85 25.57 -13.41
C THR A 21 18.32 25.58 -13.32
N THR A 22 17.61 25.99 -14.38
CA THR A 22 16.13 25.92 -14.40
C THR A 22 15.60 24.59 -14.94
N SER A 23 16.37 23.50 -14.79
CA SER A 23 15.99 22.15 -15.28
C SER A 23 15.22 21.29 -14.29
N CYS A 24 14.74 21.84 -13.16
CA CYS A 24 14.09 21.01 -12.14
C CYS A 24 12.65 20.58 -12.47
N ASN A 25 11.98 21.20 -13.43
CA ASN A 25 10.60 20.81 -13.78
C ASN A 25 10.49 19.62 -14.74
N TYR A 26 11.60 19.13 -15.29
CA TYR A 26 11.57 17.98 -16.21
C TYR A 26 11.37 16.64 -15.45
N LEU A 27 11.69 16.60 -14.16
CA LEU A 27 11.53 15.39 -13.33
C LEU A 27 10.15 15.29 -12.67
N ASP A 28 9.34 16.33 -12.72
CA ASP A 28 7.97 16.36 -12.18
C ASP A 28 6.91 15.90 -13.19
N VAL A 29 7.33 15.37 -14.33
CA VAL A 29 6.38 14.77 -15.28
C VAL A 29 5.97 13.41 -14.76
N VAL A 30 4.88 13.37 -14.02
CA VAL A 30 4.17 12.10 -13.74
C VAL A 30 3.77 11.52 -15.10
N PRO A 31 4.19 10.30 -15.45
CA PRO A 31 3.76 9.67 -16.69
C PRO A 31 2.23 9.72 -16.77
N PRO A 32 1.63 10.11 -17.91
CA PRO A 32 0.17 10.25 -18.04
C PRO A 32 -0.59 8.95 -17.82
N GLU A 33 0.12 7.83 -17.77
CA GLU A 33 -0.41 6.49 -17.49
C GLU A 33 -0.37 6.12 -16.00
N GLN A 34 0.28 6.91 -15.16
CA GLN A 34 0.31 6.65 -13.71
C GLN A 34 -0.88 7.32 -13.06
N ALA A 35 -1.88 6.52 -12.66
CA ALA A 35 -3.03 7.00 -11.92
C ALA A 35 -2.58 7.70 -10.63
N SER A 36 -3.02 8.93 -10.44
CA SER A 36 -2.80 9.70 -9.22
C SER A 36 -3.91 9.41 -8.20
N LEU A 37 -3.67 9.72 -6.91
CA LEU A 37 -4.67 9.54 -5.87
C LEU A 37 -6.01 10.26 -6.17
N PRO A 38 -6.03 11.50 -6.70
CA PRO A 38 -7.26 12.16 -7.15
C PRO A 38 -8.02 11.44 -8.27
N ASP A 39 -7.35 10.59 -9.06
CA ASP A 39 -8.00 9.80 -10.11
C ASP A 39 -8.82 8.66 -9.53
N ALA A 40 -8.46 8.17 -8.33
CA ALA A 40 -9.18 7.09 -7.66
C ALA A 40 -10.57 7.51 -7.15
N THR A 41 -10.84 8.83 -7.03
CA THR A 41 -12.12 9.37 -6.55
C THR A 41 -12.76 10.36 -7.53
N LYS A 42 -12.32 10.35 -8.79
CA LYS A 42 -12.79 11.27 -9.84
C LYS A 42 -14.25 11.05 -10.25
N ASP A 43 -14.75 9.81 -10.11
CA ASP A 43 -16.10 9.41 -10.47
C ASP A 43 -16.53 8.20 -9.59
N PRO A 44 -17.82 7.81 -9.59
CA PRO A 44 -18.33 6.70 -8.78
C PRO A 44 -17.69 5.35 -9.10
N GLU A 45 -17.38 5.08 -10.38
CA GLU A 45 -16.80 3.81 -10.80
C GLU A 45 -15.35 3.68 -10.31
N ALA A 46 -14.54 4.72 -10.45
CA ALA A 46 -13.20 4.75 -9.92
C ALA A 46 -13.20 4.61 -8.39
N THR A 47 -14.10 5.29 -7.70
CA THR A 47 -14.24 5.21 -6.23
C THR A 47 -14.64 3.80 -5.79
N LEU A 48 -15.56 3.15 -6.50
CA LEU A 48 -15.93 1.76 -6.23
C LEU A 48 -14.78 0.80 -6.51
N GLY A 49 -14.02 1.03 -7.58
CA GLY A 49 -12.80 0.27 -7.88
C GLY A 49 -11.75 0.41 -6.77
N PHE A 50 -11.63 1.59 -6.18
CA PHE A 50 -10.76 1.81 -5.03
C PHE A 50 -11.22 1.02 -3.80
N LEU A 51 -12.54 1.01 -3.49
CA LEU A 51 -13.09 0.15 -2.43
C LEU A 51 -12.79 -1.33 -2.70
N PHE A 52 -12.98 -1.81 -3.93
CA PHE A 52 -12.67 -3.20 -4.28
C PHE A 52 -11.19 -3.54 -4.11
N SER A 53 -10.28 -2.60 -4.28
CA SER A 53 -8.87 -2.83 -3.99
C SER A 53 -8.60 -3.11 -2.50
N CYS A 54 -9.45 -2.60 -1.60
CA CYS A 54 -9.38 -2.91 -0.17
C CYS A 54 -9.74 -4.37 0.14
N TYR A 55 -10.54 -5.02 -0.70
CA TYR A 55 -10.89 -6.44 -0.56
C TYR A 55 -9.79 -7.39 -1.00
N GLY A 56 -8.76 -6.89 -1.68
CA GLY A 56 -7.70 -7.71 -2.27
C GLY A 56 -6.91 -8.58 -1.29
N GLY A 57 -6.98 -8.30 0.00
CA GLY A 57 -6.35 -9.09 1.06
C GLY A 57 -7.30 -10.04 1.78
N VAL A 58 -8.60 -10.04 1.43
CA VAL A 58 -9.56 -10.97 2.04
C VAL A 58 -9.30 -12.37 1.53
N ARG A 59 -9.11 -13.29 2.45
CA ARG A 59 -8.76 -14.68 2.13
C ARG A 59 -9.95 -15.45 1.62
N SER A 60 -9.68 -16.29 0.64
CA SER A 60 -10.66 -17.28 0.20
C SER A 60 -10.83 -18.37 1.27
N PRO A 61 -12.07 -18.80 1.58
CA PRO A 61 -12.31 -19.94 2.46
C PRO A 61 -11.78 -21.27 1.86
N PHE A 62 -11.43 -21.26 0.59
CA PHE A 62 -10.83 -22.41 -0.10
C PHE A 62 -9.31 -22.33 -0.22
N ASP A 63 -8.67 -21.40 0.50
CA ASP A 63 -7.23 -21.29 0.54
C ASP A 63 -6.67 -22.42 1.39
N TYR A 64 -6.04 -23.41 0.73
CA TYR A 64 -5.49 -24.63 1.38
C TYR A 64 -4.32 -24.33 2.32
N GLN A 65 -3.82 -23.11 2.30
CA GLN A 65 -2.71 -22.69 3.16
C GLN A 65 -3.26 -22.05 4.43
N THR A 66 -4.16 -22.74 5.09
CA THR A 66 -4.83 -22.26 6.27
C THR A 66 -3.99 -22.49 7.53
N VAL A 67 -4.31 -21.76 8.58
CA VAL A 67 -3.66 -21.89 9.90
C VAL A 67 -3.84 -23.29 10.46
N GLU A 68 -4.91 -24.00 10.06
CA GLU A 68 -5.22 -25.39 10.47
C GLU A 68 -4.14 -26.38 10.04
N ALA A 69 -3.43 -26.11 8.92
CA ALA A 69 -2.28 -26.94 8.53
C ALA A 69 -1.06 -26.77 9.45
N GLY A 70 -1.08 -25.80 10.34
CA GLY A 70 -0.09 -25.61 11.41
C GLY A 70 -0.39 -26.37 12.69
N ALA A 71 -1.56 -27.01 12.78
CA ALA A 71 -1.98 -27.85 13.90
C ALA A 71 -1.77 -29.34 13.57
N ASP A 72 -2.25 -30.22 14.42
CA ASP A 72 -2.17 -31.68 14.26
C ASP A 72 -3.36 -32.28 13.51
N GLU A 73 -4.29 -31.47 13.04
CA GLU A 73 -5.53 -31.90 12.39
C GLU A 73 -5.29 -32.56 11.04
N TYR A 74 -4.33 -32.06 10.27
CA TYR A 74 -3.89 -32.68 9.02
C TYR A 74 -2.49 -32.22 8.59
N VAL A 75 -1.83 -33.06 7.79
CA VAL A 75 -0.50 -32.77 7.24
C VAL A 75 -0.60 -32.58 5.75
N LEU A 76 -0.03 -31.48 5.24
CA LEU A 76 0.05 -31.21 3.83
C LEU A 76 1.06 -32.11 3.12
N PRO A 77 0.87 -32.42 1.82
CA PRO A 77 1.85 -33.19 1.06
C PRO A 77 3.24 -32.52 1.10
N PRO A 78 4.33 -33.31 1.17
CA PRO A 78 5.70 -32.78 1.31
C PRO A 78 6.12 -31.77 0.23
N LEU A 79 5.49 -31.82 -0.95
CA LEU A 79 5.75 -30.91 -2.07
C LEU A 79 5.09 -29.54 -1.90
N TRP A 80 4.17 -29.41 -0.96
CA TRP A 80 3.47 -28.14 -0.65
C TRP A 80 4.22 -27.42 0.46
N ASN A 81 5.40 -26.92 0.15
CA ASN A 81 6.26 -26.22 1.10
C ASN A 81 5.63 -24.88 1.52
N THR A 82 4.66 -24.92 2.41
CA THR A 82 3.92 -23.76 2.92
C THR A 82 4.46 -23.26 4.26
N GLY A 83 4.14 -22.01 4.62
CA GLY A 83 4.45 -21.46 5.94
C GLY A 83 3.86 -22.29 7.09
N SER A 84 2.64 -22.82 6.92
CA SER A 84 1.96 -23.66 7.89
C SER A 84 2.71 -24.96 8.16
N GLN A 85 3.28 -25.58 7.16
CA GLN A 85 4.10 -26.79 7.27
C GLN A 85 5.39 -26.54 8.05
N LYS A 86 5.95 -25.35 7.96
CA LYS A 86 7.12 -24.95 8.75
C LYS A 86 6.80 -24.83 10.24
N ILE A 87 5.58 -24.44 10.57
CA ILE A 87 5.09 -24.38 11.95
C ILE A 87 5.00 -25.79 12.54
N THR A 88 4.44 -26.75 11.80
CA THR A 88 4.35 -28.16 12.25
C THR A 88 5.73 -28.82 12.43
N TRP A 89 6.76 -28.32 11.74
CA TRP A 89 8.14 -28.81 11.90
C TRP A 89 8.94 -28.06 12.98
N ASP A 90 8.25 -27.35 13.88
CA ASP A 90 8.87 -26.56 14.96
C ASP A 90 9.79 -25.41 14.44
N LEU A 91 9.54 -24.93 13.23
CA LEU A 91 10.22 -23.80 12.65
C LEU A 91 9.38 -22.51 12.78
N ASN A 92 8.73 -22.35 13.90
CA ASN A 92 7.84 -21.20 14.18
C ASN A 92 8.68 -19.93 14.42
N LEU A 93 9.15 -19.34 13.34
CA LEU A 93 9.77 -18.02 13.36
C LEU A 93 8.72 -16.97 12.97
N PRO A 94 8.77 -15.75 13.53
CA PRO A 94 7.85 -14.65 13.17
C PRO A 94 7.81 -14.35 11.66
N THR A 95 8.86 -14.73 10.93
CA THR A 95 8.98 -14.56 9.48
C THR A 95 8.40 -15.71 8.65
N THR A 96 7.95 -16.80 9.28
CA THR A 96 7.47 -18.02 8.61
C THR A 96 5.97 -18.24 8.74
N ILE A 97 5.24 -17.27 9.28
CA ILE A 97 3.78 -17.37 9.38
C ILE A 97 3.16 -17.50 7.99
N ALA A 98 2.17 -18.35 7.93
CA ALA A 98 1.50 -18.84 6.75
C ALA A 98 1.22 -17.75 5.70
N ASP A 99 1.44 -18.10 4.45
CA ASP A 99 1.17 -17.26 3.29
C ASP A 99 -0.23 -16.62 3.38
N GLY A 100 -0.30 -15.31 3.17
CA GLY A 100 -1.53 -14.52 3.25
C GLY A 100 -1.88 -13.94 4.63
N TRP A 101 -1.25 -14.40 5.71
CA TRP A 101 -1.39 -13.80 7.05
C TRP A 101 -0.15 -13.00 7.45
N SER A 102 0.69 -12.62 6.47
CA SER A 102 1.91 -11.89 6.77
C SER A 102 1.60 -10.50 7.32
N TRP A 103 2.37 -10.09 8.33
CA TRP A 103 2.32 -8.76 8.92
C TRP A 103 2.29 -7.66 7.87
N GLY A 104 3.25 -7.69 6.94
CA GLY A 104 3.37 -6.68 5.90
C GLY A 104 2.17 -6.64 4.94
N SER A 105 1.59 -7.80 4.61
CA SER A 105 0.39 -7.86 3.78
C SER A 105 -0.82 -7.24 4.47
N ASN A 106 -1.07 -7.59 5.72
CA ASN A 106 -2.20 -7.07 6.49
C ASN A 106 -2.09 -5.55 6.64
N TYR A 107 -0.91 -5.02 7.05
CA TYR A 107 -0.71 -3.58 7.20
C TYR A 107 -0.77 -2.81 5.87
N ARG A 108 -0.42 -3.44 4.76
CA ARG A 108 -0.64 -2.84 3.43
C ARG A 108 -2.13 -2.63 3.17
N PHE A 109 -2.98 -3.60 3.45
CA PHE A 109 -4.43 -3.47 3.25
C PHE A 109 -5.09 -2.57 4.31
N ILE A 110 -4.57 -2.53 5.54
CA ILE A 110 -4.95 -1.53 6.54
C ILE A 110 -4.69 -0.12 5.99
N GLY A 111 -3.48 0.14 5.49
CA GLY A 111 -3.13 1.42 4.85
C GLY A 111 -4.03 1.75 3.65
N GLN A 112 -4.37 0.74 2.83
CA GLN A 112 -5.29 0.90 1.70
C GLN A 112 -6.69 1.33 2.16
N CYS A 113 -7.23 0.70 3.21
CA CYS A 113 -8.54 1.07 3.78
C CYS A 113 -8.52 2.48 4.39
N LEU A 114 -7.48 2.83 5.13
CA LEU A 114 -7.34 4.18 5.71
C LEU A 114 -7.27 5.25 4.62
N LEU A 115 -6.48 5.00 3.57
CA LEU A 115 -6.37 5.91 2.44
C LEU A 115 -7.71 6.07 1.71
N PHE A 116 -8.44 4.97 1.51
CA PHE A 116 -9.80 5.02 0.96
C PHE A 116 -10.74 5.87 1.82
N LEU A 117 -10.75 5.67 3.14
CA LEU A 117 -11.58 6.42 4.07
C LEU A 117 -11.23 7.91 4.07
N GLN A 118 -9.96 8.26 3.92
CA GLN A 118 -9.49 9.64 3.83
C GLN A 118 -9.96 10.31 2.53
N GLU A 119 -9.95 9.60 1.41
CA GLU A 119 -10.31 10.15 0.09
C GLU A 119 -11.80 10.11 -0.21
N LEU A 120 -12.56 9.21 0.41
CA LEU A 120 -13.99 9.02 0.17
C LEU A 120 -14.83 10.28 0.31
N PRO A 121 -14.61 11.20 1.28
CA PRO A 121 -15.34 12.47 1.36
C PRO A 121 -15.19 13.33 0.10
N HIS A 122 -14.06 13.23 -0.59
CA HIS A 122 -13.74 14.01 -1.79
C HIS A 122 -14.27 13.37 -3.09
N ALA A 123 -14.88 12.17 -3.00
CA ALA A 123 -15.38 11.43 -4.16
C ALA A 123 -16.49 12.20 -4.89
N ARG A 124 -16.35 12.32 -6.21
CA ARG A 124 -17.26 13.07 -7.08
C ARG A 124 -18.37 12.16 -7.61
N GLY A 125 -19.58 12.69 -7.67
CA GLY A 125 -20.73 11.95 -8.21
C GLY A 125 -21.24 10.81 -7.32
N VAL A 126 -20.69 10.64 -6.12
CA VAL A 126 -21.11 9.64 -5.12
C VAL A 126 -22.06 10.30 -4.13
N THR A 127 -23.22 9.68 -3.87
CA THR A 127 -24.21 10.19 -2.92
C THR A 127 -23.74 10.01 -1.48
N ASP A 128 -24.28 10.80 -0.56
CA ASP A 128 -23.94 10.68 0.88
C ASP A 128 -24.33 9.31 1.46
N GLU A 129 -25.39 8.69 0.93
CA GLU A 129 -25.79 7.34 1.32
C GLU A 129 -24.76 6.31 0.89
N GLN A 130 -24.29 6.38 -0.36
CA GLN A 130 -23.23 5.52 -0.86
C GLN A 130 -21.94 5.73 -0.09
N LYS A 131 -21.55 6.98 0.20
CA LYS A 131 -20.36 7.28 1.01
C LYS A 131 -20.44 6.62 2.38
N ARG A 132 -21.60 6.71 3.06
CA ARG A 132 -21.80 6.04 4.35
C ARG A 132 -21.70 4.52 4.25
N ALA A 133 -22.32 3.91 3.23
CA ALA A 133 -22.25 2.47 3.02
C ALA A 133 -20.82 2.01 2.76
N TRP A 134 -20.11 2.66 1.84
CA TRP A 134 -18.73 2.32 1.49
C TRP A 134 -17.74 2.57 2.63
N ALA A 135 -17.97 3.62 3.43
CA ALA A 135 -17.19 3.83 4.65
C ALA A 135 -17.40 2.71 5.67
N ALA A 136 -18.63 2.21 5.82
CA ALA A 136 -18.92 1.08 6.71
C ALA A 136 -18.21 -0.19 6.25
N GLU A 137 -18.21 -0.48 4.93
CA GLU A 137 -17.47 -1.61 4.35
C GLU A 137 -15.97 -1.50 4.59
N ALA A 138 -15.37 -0.32 4.32
CA ALA A 138 -13.94 -0.10 4.53
C ALA A 138 -13.55 -0.23 6.02
N ASN A 139 -14.39 0.26 6.94
CA ASN A 139 -14.16 0.08 8.38
C ASN A 139 -14.27 -1.39 8.82
N PHE A 140 -15.19 -2.15 8.22
CA PHE A 140 -15.26 -3.60 8.43
C PHE A 140 -13.98 -4.29 7.99
N LEU A 141 -13.47 -3.97 6.80
CA LEU A 141 -12.22 -4.54 6.28
C LEU A 141 -11.02 -4.14 7.15
N LEU A 142 -10.98 -2.91 7.63
CA LEU A 142 -9.96 -2.43 8.55
C LEU A 142 -9.92 -3.28 9.83
N ALA A 143 -11.09 -3.53 10.43
CA ALA A 143 -11.22 -4.41 11.60
C ALA A 143 -10.81 -5.86 11.28
N TYR A 144 -11.22 -6.37 10.11
CA TYR A 144 -10.85 -7.71 9.64
C TYR A 144 -9.33 -7.90 9.57
N TYR A 145 -8.59 -6.96 8.95
CA TYR A 145 -7.14 -7.07 8.83
C TYR A 145 -6.40 -6.93 10.17
N HIS A 146 -6.90 -6.09 11.09
CA HIS A 146 -6.36 -6.02 12.45
C HIS A 146 -6.62 -7.33 13.21
N MET A 147 -7.83 -7.89 13.09
CA MET A 147 -8.16 -9.19 13.70
C MET A 147 -7.29 -10.32 13.13
N ALA A 148 -7.09 -10.35 11.82
CA ALA A 148 -6.20 -11.31 11.17
C ALA A 148 -4.76 -11.21 11.69
N THR A 149 -4.27 -9.98 11.88
CA THR A 149 -2.95 -9.73 12.45
C THR A 149 -2.87 -10.17 13.91
N LEU A 150 -3.90 -9.87 14.72
CA LEU A 150 -3.98 -10.28 16.11
C LEU A 150 -3.98 -11.80 16.26
N ILE A 151 -4.71 -12.53 15.42
CA ILE A 151 -4.76 -14.00 15.43
C ILE A 151 -3.39 -14.59 15.10
N ALA A 152 -2.70 -14.03 14.09
CA ALA A 152 -1.43 -14.58 13.61
C ALA A 152 -0.23 -14.24 14.50
N TYR A 153 -0.22 -13.06 15.11
CA TYR A 153 0.97 -12.50 15.78
C TYR A 153 0.75 -12.11 17.24
N GLY A 154 -0.49 -12.14 17.73
CA GLY A 154 -0.84 -11.61 19.03
C GLY A 154 -1.01 -10.08 19.00
N PRO A 155 -0.82 -9.38 20.14
CA PRO A 155 -1.04 -7.95 20.24
C PRO A 155 -0.30 -7.16 19.15
N CYS A 156 -1.03 -6.32 18.42
CA CYS A 156 -0.50 -5.54 17.32
C CYS A 156 -0.91 -4.06 17.45
N PRO A 157 -0.15 -3.11 16.89
CA PRO A 157 -0.55 -1.71 16.82
C PRO A 157 -1.86 -1.55 16.06
N ILE A 158 -2.80 -0.82 16.64
CA ILE A 158 -4.03 -0.44 15.95
C ILE A 158 -3.82 0.93 15.32
N THR A 159 -4.07 1.00 14.02
CA THR A 159 -4.02 2.23 13.22
C THR A 159 -5.45 2.55 12.80
N ASP A 160 -5.94 3.72 13.17
CA ASP A 160 -7.30 4.21 12.92
C ASP A 160 -7.32 5.58 12.22
N THR A 161 -6.13 6.14 11.96
CA THR A 161 -5.91 7.43 11.27
C THR A 161 -4.67 7.38 10.38
#